data_14fe7ba17d45de42134a8a12bffa3126
#
_entry.id   14fe7ba17d45de42134a8a12bffa3126
#
_cell.length_a   1.000
_cell.length_b   1.000
_cell.length_c   1.000
_cell.angle_alpha   90.00
_cell.angle_beta   90.00
_cell.angle_gamma   90.00
#
_symmetry.space_group_name_H-M   'P 1'
#
loop_
_entity.id
_entity.type
_entity.pdbx_description
1 polymer ?
#
loop_
_entity_poly.entity_id
_entity_poly.type
_entity_poly.pdbx_seq_one_letter_code
_entity_poly.pdbx_strand_id
1 'polypeptide(L)'
;MLQSLIFDFDGLILDTETPEFHVWQSIYRAYGQELPIQQWGQIIGGYGASNFDAAQHLCDLTRDSLDANALRAQHHRQSSELIEEQPVLPGVLDLLDEAERLNIKLAVASSSPHRWVDTHLSRLGLARRFDKVICADDVPPGRTKPNPDLFLLALNQLRVPKEAAVVFEDSPNGIRAAKSAGIFSVAVPNPTTSMLTFEGESLRLSSLADFDLLDLMARF
;
A
#
# COMPACT_ATOMS: atom_id res chain seq x y z
N MET A 1 9.81 -23.80 4.70
CA MET A 1 10.29 -22.91 5.79
C MET A 1 10.28 -21.48 5.27
N LEU A 2 9.71 -20.54 6.01
CA LEU A 2 9.62 -19.11 5.66
C LEU A 2 11.02 -18.48 5.55
N GLN A 3 11.26 -17.72 4.47
CA GLN A 3 12.56 -17.10 4.17
C GLN A 3 12.46 -15.60 3.92
N SER A 4 11.26 -15.07 3.59
CA SER A 4 11.10 -13.62 3.36
C SER A 4 9.72 -13.11 3.72
N LEU A 5 9.69 -11.85 4.16
CA LEU A 5 8.50 -11.01 4.27
C LEU A 5 8.60 -9.88 3.26
N ILE A 6 7.55 -9.67 2.51
CA ILE A 6 7.44 -8.59 1.52
C ILE A 6 6.29 -7.70 1.97
N PHE A 7 6.58 -6.43 2.20
CA PHE A 7 5.62 -5.45 2.69
C PHE A 7 5.17 -4.54 1.54
N ASP A 8 3.89 -4.26 1.47
CA ASP A 8 3.47 -3.02 0.84
C ASP A 8 3.98 -1.82 1.65
N PHE A 9 3.89 -0.62 1.08
CA PHE A 9 4.33 0.60 1.75
C PHE A 9 3.15 1.47 2.16
N ASP A 10 2.38 1.93 1.19
CA ASP A 10 1.30 2.89 1.36
C ASP A 10 0.08 2.23 2.02
N GLY A 11 -0.33 2.75 3.18
CA GLY A 11 -1.43 2.16 3.95
C GLY A 11 -1.07 0.96 4.81
N LEU A 12 0.18 0.43 4.70
CA LEU A 12 0.66 -0.71 5.50
C LEU A 12 1.81 -0.36 6.44
N ILE A 13 2.90 0.24 5.93
CA ILE A 13 4.03 0.72 6.75
C ILE A 13 3.72 2.13 7.25
N LEU A 14 3.16 2.96 6.40
CA LEU A 14 2.77 4.34 6.63
C LEU A 14 1.31 4.51 6.21
N ASP A 15 0.46 5.09 7.08
CA ASP A 15 -0.92 5.40 6.69
C ASP A 15 -0.94 6.62 5.75
N THR A 16 -0.94 6.36 4.46
CA THR A 16 -1.10 7.37 3.41
C THR A 16 -2.55 7.45 2.93
N GLU A 17 -3.30 6.35 3.01
CA GLU A 17 -4.62 6.20 2.44
C GLU A 17 -5.70 6.99 3.20
N THR A 18 -5.62 7.00 4.54
CA THR A 18 -6.59 7.74 5.36
C THR A 18 -6.50 9.26 5.15
N PRO A 19 -5.31 9.88 5.21
CA PRO A 19 -5.15 11.31 4.88
C PRO A 19 -5.63 11.66 3.46
N GLU A 20 -5.23 10.89 2.44
CA GLU A 20 -5.63 11.16 1.06
C GLU A 20 -7.14 11.11 0.86
N PHE A 21 -7.79 10.07 1.38
CA PHE A 21 -9.24 9.93 1.27
C PHE A 21 -9.98 11.05 2.03
N HIS A 22 -9.56 11.36 3.25
CA HIS A 22 -10.18 12.41 4.07
C HIS A 22 -10.06 13.80 3.43
N VAL A 23 -8.91 14.12 2.82
CA VAL A 23 -8.74 15.39 2.12
C VAL A 23 -9.66 15.46 0.90
N TRP A 24 -9.74 14.40 0.09
CA TRP A 24 -10.70 14.36 -1.01
C TRP A 24 -12.14 14.49 -0.53
N GLN A 25 -12.53 13.78 0.53
CA GLN A 25 -13.89 13.93 1.10
C GLN A 25 -14.17 15.37 1.53
N SER A 26 -13.19 16.04 2.13
CA SER A 26 -13.32 17.46 2.53
C SER A 26 -13.51 18.36 1.33
N ILE A 27 -12.73 18.15 0.26
CA ILE A 27 -12.86 18.89 -0.99
C ILE A 27 -14.25 18.66 -1.61
N TYR A 28 -14.71 17.42 -1.72
CA TYR A 28 -16.04 17.11 -2.25
C TYR A 28 -17.16 17.77 -1.46
N ARG A 29 -17.12 17.70 -0.13
CA ARG A 29 -18.12 18.32 0.76
C ARG A 29 -18.20 19.84 0.59
N ALA A 30 -17.08 20.52 0.31
CA ALA A 30 -17.06 21.96 0.05
C ALA A 30 -17.90 22.37 -1.17
N TYR A 31 -18.14 21.41 -2.08
CA TYR A 31 -19.00 21.59 -3.26
C TYR A 31 -20.34 20.85 -3.14
N GLY A 32 -20.73 20.44 -1.93
CA GLY A 32 -21.99 19.72 -1.70
C GLY A 32 -22.07 18.32 -2.31
N GLN A 33 -20.91 17.68 -2.55
CA GLN A 33 -20.77 16.37 -3.14
C GLN A 33 -20.18 15.37 -2.14
N GLU A 34 -20.29 14.08 -2.46
CA GLU A 34 -19.65 12.98 -1.72
C GLU A 34 -18.77 12.15 -2.64
N LEU A 35 -17.60 11.70 -2.13
CA LEU A 35 -16.76 10.72 -2.81
C LEU A 35 -17.05 9.34 -2.22
N PRO A 36 -17.69 8.44 -2.99
CA PRO A 36 -17.92 7.08 -2.53
C PRO A 36 -16.61 6.30 -2.38
N ILE A 37 -16.46 5.59 -1.26
CA ILE A 37 -15.24 4.79 -1.00
C ILE A 37 -15.03 3.71 -2.07
N GLN A 38 -16.10 3.16 -2.65
CA GLN A 38 -16.00 2.16 -3.72
C GLN A 38 -15.39 2.71 -5.00
N GLN A 39 -15.56 4.00 -5.27
CA GLN A 39 -14.89 4.65 -6.41
C GLN A 39 -13.42 4.93 -6.08
N TRP A 40 -13.14 5.48 -4.90
CA TRP A 40 -11.79 5.70 -4.41
C TRP A 40 -10.99 4.39 -4.34
N GLY A 41 -11.59 3.33 -3.82
CA GLY A 41 -10.97 2.01 -3.70
C GLY A 41 -10.48 1.39 -5.02
N GLN A 42 -10.94 1.88 -6.18
CA GLN A 42 -10.46 1.38 -7.48
C GLN A 42 -8.98 1.74 -7.73
N ILE A 43 -8.49 2.81 -7.13
CA ILE A 43 -7.12 3.30 -7.32
C ILE A 43 -6.19 2.96 -6.15
N ILE A 44 -6.72 2.65 -4.97
CA ILE A 44 -5.92 2.30 -3.80
C ILE A 44 -5.02 1.09 -4.10
N GLY A 45 -3.76 1.18 -3.72
CA GLY A 45 -2.76 0.12 -3.88
C GLY A 45 -2.33 -0.16 -5.33
N GLY A 46 -2.90 0.55 -6.32
CA GLY A 46 -2.62 0.30 -7.73
C GLY A 46 -2.53 1.56 -8.56
N TYR A 47 -1.34 2.15 -8.68
CA TYR A 47 -1.14 3.32 -9.53
C TYR A 47 -1.42 2.97 -11.00
N GLY A 48 -2.45 3.60 -11.58
CA GLY A 48 -2.90 3.31 -12.96
C GLY A 48 -3.74 2.04 -13.12
N ALA A 49 -4.16 1.37 -12.03
CA ALA A 49 -5.07 0.22 -12.08
C ALA A 49 -6.50 0.61 -12.52
N SER A 50 -6.88 1.87 -12.34
CA SER A 50 -8.14 2.45 -12.77
C SER A 50 -7.91 3.80 -13.42
N ASN A 51 -8.80 4.19 -14.33
CA ASN A 51 -8.85 5.55 -14.91
C ASN A 51 -9.62 6.53 -14.03
N PHE A 52 -10.00 6.16 -12.81
CA PHE A 52 -10.71 7.05 -11.91
C PHE A 52 -9.81 8.21 -11.49
N ASP A 53 -10.32 9.42 -11.68
CA ASP A 53 -9.68 10.69 -11.31
C ASP A 53 -10.67 11.49 -10.45
N ALA A 54 -10.39 11.61 -9.16
CA ALA A 54 -11.28 12.27 -8.21
C ALA A 54 -11.50 13.76 -8.54
N ALA A 55 -10.49 14.46 -9.05
CA ALA A 55 -10.63 15.87 -9.43
C ALA A 55 -11.57 16.03 -10.64
N GLN A 56 -11.35 15.20 -11.69
CA GLN A 56 -12.20 15.25 -12.87
C GLN A 56 -13.65 14.83 -12.53
N HIS A 57 -13.81 13.78 -11.72
CA HIS A 57 -15.13 13.32 -11.27
C HIS A 57 -15.89 14.42 -10.52
N LEU A 58 -15.22 15.19 -9.66
CA LEU A 58 -15.86 16.32 -8.97
C LEU A 58 -16.28 17.43 -9.95
N CYS A 59 -15.43 17.74 -10.94
CA CYS A 59 -15.78 18.70 -12.00
C CYS A 59 -17.04 18.24 -12.77
N ASP A 60 -17.12 16.96 -13.10
CA ASP A 60 -18.26 16.39 -13.82
C ASP A 60 -19.56 16.43 -13.00
N LEU A 61 -19.47 16.19 -11.68
CA LEU A 61 -20.63 16.25 -10.78
C LEU A 61 -21.19 17.65 -10.58
N THR A 62 -20.31 18.64 -10.49
CA THR A 62 -20.72 20.03 -10.18
C THR A 62 -21.21 20.77 -11.38
N ARG A 63 -20.90 20.32 -12.60
CA ARG A 63 -21.16 21.04 -13.86
C ARG A 63 -20.59 22.47 -13.86
N ASP A 64 -19.73 22.78 -12.92
CA ASP A 64 -19.05 24.05 -12.77
C ASP A 64 -17.71 24.02 -13.53
N SER A 65 -17.21 25.17 -13.89
CA SER A 65 -15.89 25.32 -14.50
C SER A 65 -14.78 25.21 -13.45
N LEU A 66 -14.75 24.10 -12.69
CA LEU A 66 -13.69 23.86 -11.72
C LEU A 66 -12.41 23.47 -12.47
N ASP A 67 -11.29 23.92 -11.95
CA ASP A 67 -9.98 23.53 -12.47
C ASP A 67 -9.51 22.23 -11.76
N ALA A 68 -9.61 21.11 -12.47
CA ALA A 68 -9.18 19.81 -11.95
C ALA A 68 -7.70 19.80 -11.52
N ASN A 69 -6.83 20.59 -12.19
CA ASN A 69 -5.42 20.69 -11.79
C ASN A 69 -5.25 21.47 -10.48
N ALA A 70 -6.04 22.53 -10.28
CA ALA A 70 -6.04 23.25 -9.00
C ALA A 70 -6.54 22.34 -7.85
N LEU A 71 -7.58 21.54 -8.09
CA LEU A 71 -8.08 20.56 -7.11
C LEU A 71 -7.02 19.51 -6.76
N ARG A 72 -6.33 18.93 -7.75
CA ARG A 72 -5.22 17.98 -7.50
C ARG A 72 -4.08 18.63 -6.72
N ALA A 73 -3.71 19.86 -7.07
CA ALA A 73 -2.67 20.60 -6.36
C ALA A 73 -3.07 20.92 -4.90
N GLN A 74 -4.34 21.25 -4.66
CA GLN A 74 -4.89 21.45 -3.32
C GLN A 74 -4.83 20.16 -2.52
N HIS A 75 -5.36 19.07 -3.08
CA HIS A 75 -5.35 17.74 -2.45
C HIS A 75 -3.92 17.32 -2.09
N HIS A 76 -3.00 17.33 -3.07
CA HIS A 76 -1.62 16.92 -2.86
C HIS A 76 -0.93 17.70 -1.73
N ARG A 77 -1.12 19.03 -1.68
CA ARG A 77 -0.54 19.86 -0.63
C ARG A 77 -1.08 19.47 0.76
N GLN A 78 -2.41 19.36 0.87
CA GLN A 78 -3.06 19.09 2.15
C GLN A 78 -2.81 17.64 2.63
N SER A 79 -2.86 16.66 1.73
CA SER A 79 -2.59 15.26 2.10
C SER A 79 -1.14 15.04 2.46
N SER A 80 -0.20 15.66 1.71
CA SER A 80 1.24 15.54 2.03
C SER A 80 1.58 16.07 3.41
N GLU A 81 1.03 17.22 3.81
CA GLU A 81 1.20 17.78 5.16
C GLU A 81 0.76 16.79 6.24
N LEU A 82 -0.39 16.15 6.06
CA LEU A 82 -0.91 15.15 7.01
C LEU A 82 -0.10 13.84 7.02
N ILE A 83 0.38 13.41 5.86
CA ILE A 83 1.18 12.18 5.73
C ILE A 83 2.57 12.35 6.36
N GLU A 84 3.16 13.53 6.26
CA GLU A 84 4.46 13.81 6.89
C GLU A 84 4.42 13.68 8.42
N GLU A 85 3.27 13.89 9.05
CA GLU A 85 3.05 13.74 10.49
C GLU A 85 2.79 12.28 10.92
N GLN A 86 2.46 11.37 9.98
CA GLN A 86 2.14 9.99 10.31
C GLN A 86 3.39 9.22 10.80
N PRO A 87 3.26 8.48 11.89
CA PRO A 87 4.28 7.54 12.36
C PRO A 87 4.23 6.23 11.54
N VAL A 88 5.19 5.35 11.82
CA VAL A 88 5.11 3.95 11.40
C VAL A 88 3.86 3.30 12.00
N LEU A 89 3.13 2.54 11.20
CA LEU A 89 1.91 1.85 11.65
C LEU A 89 2.21 0.79 12.74
N PRO A 90 1.26 0.57 13.68
CA PRO A 90 1.46 -0.35 14.80
C PRO A 90 1.83 -1.77 14.38
N GLY A 91 2.81 -2.36 15.09
CA GLY A 91 3.30 -3.72 14.86
C GLY A 91 4.33 -3.87 13.75
N VAL A 92 4.52 -2.86 12.89
CA VAL A 92 5.53 -2.92 11.81
C VAL A 92 6.93 -3.06 12.39
N LEU A 93 7.32 -2.21 13.34
CA LEU A 93 8.66 -2.24 13.94
C LEU A 93 8.94 -3.57 14.63
N ASP A 94 7.99 -4.05 15.42
CA ASP A 94 8.13 -5.32 16.15
C ASP A 94 8.30 -6.51 15.17
N LEU A 95 7.53 -6.51 14.07
CA LEU A 95 7.63 -7.54 13.05
C LEU A 95 8.97 -7.49 12.28
N LEU A 96 9.48 -6.28 11.99
CA LEU A 96 10.81 -6.12 11.41
C LEU A 96 11.92 -6.61 12.35
N ASP A 97 11.84 -6.26 13.64
CA ASP A 97 12.83 -6.68 14.65
C ASP A 97 12.85 -8.21 14.80
N GLU A 98 11.67 -8.84 14.82
CA GLU A 98 11.56 -10.29 14.92
C GLU A 98 12.07 -10.99 13.65
N ALA A 99 11.74 -10.49 12.47
CA ALA A 99 12.23 -11.03 11.21
C ALA A 99 13.77 -10.94 11.10
N GLU A 100 14.37 -9.84 11.51
CA GLU A 100 15.84 -9.70 11.58
C GLU A 100 16.46 -10.71 12.55
N ARG A 101 15.88 -10.87 13.74
CA ARG A 101 16.35 -11.87 14.74
C ARG A 101 16.33 -13.30 14.19
N LEU A 102 15.36 -13.60 13.32
CA LEU A 102 15.17 -14.93 12.70
C LEU A 102 15.92 -15.07 11.36
N ASN A 103 16.68 -14.05 10.93
CA ASN A 103 17.36 -13.99 9.64
C ASN A 103 16.41 -14.16 8.44
N ILE A 104 15.18 -13.67 8.54
CA ILE A 104 14.20 -13.63 7.46
C ILE A 104 14.46 -12.36 6.64
N LYS A 105 14.54 -12.51 5.32
CA LYS A 105 14.79 -11.38 4.40
C LYS A 105 13.58 -10.47 4.33
N LEU A 106 13.83 -9.18 4.21
CA LEU A 106 12.80 -8.14 4.20
C LEU A 106 12.82 -7.38 2.86
N ALA A 107 11.65 -7.18 2.27
CA ALA A 107 11.52 -6.28 1.13
C ALA A 107 10.28 -5.40 1.23
N VAL A 108 10.35 -4.25 0.58
CA VAL A 108 9.19 -3.42 0.23
C VAL A 108 8.84 -3.68 -1.23
N ALA A 109 7.54 -3.72 -1.55
CA ALA A 109 7.04 -3.78 -2.92
C ALA A 109 5.82 -2.84 -3.06
N SER A 110 6.04 -1.62 -3.57
CA SER A 110 5.04 -0.55 -3.66
C SER A 110 4.71 -0.16 -5.10
N SER A 111 3.46 0.21 -5.34
CA SER A 111 3.04 0.84 -6.61
C SER A 111 3.43 2.31 -6.72
N SER A 112 3.98 2.90 -5.68
CA SER A 112 4.51 4.27 -5.66
C SER A 112 5.93 4.33 -6.22
N PRO A 113 6.40 5.50 -6.71
CA PRO A 113 7.75 5.66 -7.21
C PRO A 113 8.79 5.70 -6.09
N HIS A 114 10.04 5.34 -6.42
CA HIS A 114 11.18 5.36 -5.48
C HIS A 114 11.31 6.68 -4.73
N ARG A 115 11.18 7.82 -5.41
CA ARG A 115 11.28 9.13 -4.78
C ARG A 115 10.31 9.31 -3.59
N TRP A 116 9.14 8.66 -3.63
CA TRP A 116 8.16 8.68 -2.55
C TRP A 116 8.54 7.72 -1.43
N VAL A 117 8.71 6.46 -1.77
CA VAL A 117 8.99 5.39 -0.81
C VAL A 117 10.31 5.63 -0.07
N ASP A 118 11.41 5.95 -0.79
CA ASP A 118 12.73 6.14 -0.19
C ASP A 118 12.77 7.37 0.72
N THR A 119 12.04 8.45 0.36
CA THR A 119 11.94 9.65 1.20
C THR A 119 11.28 9.32 2.53
N HIS A 120 10.15 8.62 2.51
CA HIS A 120 9.44 8.29 3.74
C HIS A 120 10.13 7.19 4.55
N LEU A 121 10.73 6.17 3.92
CA LEU A 121 11.57 5.19 4.62
C LEU A 121 12.73 5.88 5.34
N SER A 122 13.35 6.89 4.72
CA SER A 122 14.42 7.66 5.34
C SER A 122 13.93 8.51 6.50
N ARG A 123 12.79 9.20 6.34
CA ARG A 123 12.14 9.98 7.40
C ARG A 123 11.79 9.14 8.62
N LEU A 124 11.30 7.93 8.38
CA LEU A 124 10.87 6.97 9.42
C LEU A 124 12.05 6.18 10.03
N GLY A 125 13.28 6.38 9.54
CA GLY A 125 14.46 5.63 10.01
C GLY A 125 14.51 4.17 9.52
N LEU A 126 13.74 3.81 8.51
CA LEU A 126 13.58 2.44 8.01
C LEU A 126 14.42 2.12 6.77
N ALA A 127 15.13 3.08 6.19
CA ALA A 127 15.84 2.93 4.91
C ALA A 127 16.84 1.76 4.87
N ARG A 128 17.36 1.31 6.03
CA ARG A 128 18.33 0.22 6.13
C ARG A 128 17.75 -1.10 6.64
N ARG A 129 16.44 -1.14 6.89
CA ARG A 129 15.76 -2.32 7.44
C ARG A 129 15.40 -3.35 6.35
N PHE A 130 15.36 -2.94 5.10
CA PHE A 130 14.94 -3.78 3.99
C PHE A 130 16.11 -4.18 3.10
N ASP A 131 16.24 -5.48 2.79
CA ASP A 131 17.23 -6.00 1.84
C ASP A 131 16.97 -5.48 0.42
N LYS A 132 15.69 -5.25 0.08
CA LYS A 132 15.23 -4.74 -1.22
C LYS A 132 14.05 -3.81 -1.06
N VAL A 133 14.05 -2.75 -1.86
CA VAL A 133 12.92 -1.86 -2.08
C VAL A 133 12.59 -1.90 -3.56
N ILE A 134 11.38 -2.30 -3.90
CA ILE A 134 10.88 -2.43 -5.27
C ILE A 134 9.72 -1.46 -5.43
N CYS A 135 9.80 -0.60 -6.42
CA CYS A 135 8.85 0.49 -6.66
C CYS A 135 8.30 0.46 -8.09
N ALA A 136 7.36 1.34 -8.37
CA ALA A 136 6.77 1.48 -9.71
C ALA A 136 7.82 1.68 -10.81
N ASP A 137 8.94 2.35 -10.48
CA ASP A 137 10.03 2.63 -11.42
C ASP A 137 10.81 1.38 -11.86
N ASP A 138 10.68 0.27 -11.14
CA ASP A 138 11.40 -0.99 -11.40
C ASP A 138 10.64 -1.94 -12.35
N VAL A 139 9.41 -1.61 -12.70
CA VAL A 139 8.56 -2.41 -13.60
C VAL A 139 8.10 -1.57 -14.79
N PRO A 140 7.74 -2.20 -15.92
CA PRO A 140 7.22 -1.45 -17.07
C PRO A 140 5.94 -0.67 -16.70
N PRO A 141 5.68 0.48 -17.33
CA PRO A 141 4.45 1.26 -17.10
C PRO A 141 3.18 0.39 -17.21
N GLY A 142 2.26 0.55 -16.27
CA GLY A 142 1.03 -0.21 -16.18
C GLY A 142 1.20 -1.64 -15.62
N ARG A 143 2.39 -2.00 -15.11
CA ARG A 143 2.68 -3.31 -14.52
C ARG A 143 2.75 -3.31 -12.98
N THR A 144 2.33 -2.22 -12.36
CA THR A 144 2.13 -2.18 -10.90
C THR A 144 0.91 -3.01 -10.48
N LYS A 145 0.64 -3.12 -9.19
CA LYS A 145 -0.54 -3.81 -8.66
C LYS A 145 -1.83 -3.33 -9.38
N PRO A 146 -2.75 -4.18 -9.75
CA PRO A 146 -2.94 -5.59 -9.35
C PRO A 146 -2.13 -6.63 -10.17
N ASN A 147 -1.18 -6.20 -11.03
CA ASN A 147 -0.27 -7.14 -11.68
C ASN A 147 0.74 -7.68 -10.66
N PRO A 148 1.25 -8.91 -10.83
CA PRO A 148 2.14 -9.57 -9.89
C PRO A 148 3.59 -9.08 -9.96
N ASP A 149 3.94 -8.22 -10.91
CA ASP A 149 5.32 -7.94 -11.33
C ASP A 149 6.22 -7.43 -10.19
N LEU A 150 5.71 -6.52 -9.35
CA LEU A 150 6.46 -5.99 -8.19
C LEU A 150 6.85 -7.11 -7.22
N PHE A 151 5.91 -8.00 -6.89
CA PHE A 151 6.16 -9.12 -5.98
C PHE A 151 7.08 -10.18 -6.61
N LEU A 152 6.91 -10.49 -7.90
CA LEU A 152 7.79 -11.40 -8.61
C LEU A 152 9.22 -10.86 -8.70
N LEU A 153 9.37 -9.55 -8.91
CA LEU A 153 10.68 -8.90 -8.91
C LEU A 153 11.32 -8.92 -7.53
N ALA A 154 10.55 -8.68 -6.46
CA ALA A 154 11.02 -8.78 -5.08
C ALA A 154 11.54 -10.20 -4.78
N LEU A 155 10.79 -11.24 -5.10
CA LEU A 155 11.22 -12.64 -4.96
C LEU A 155 12.54 -12.93 -5.69
N ASN A 156 12.63 -12.47 -6.93
CA ASN A 156 13.85 -12.65 -7.76
C ASN A 156 15.05 -11.96 -7.11
N GLN A 157 14.92 -10.70 -6.71
CA GLN A 157 16.02 -9.95 -6.09
C GLN A 157 16.42 -10.50 -4.71
N LEU A 158 15.47 -11.01 -3.94
CA LEU A 158 15.73 -11.70 -2.67
C LEU A 158 16.29 -13.12 -2.88
N ARG A 159 16.12 -13.70 -4.06
CA ARG A 159 16.44 -15.10 -4.38
C ARG A 159 15.69 -16.07 -3.45
N VAL A 160 14.40 -15.88 -3.33
CA VAL A 160 13.50 -16.68 -2.49
C VAL A 160 12.39 -17.25 -3.36
N PRO A 161 12.05 -18.55 -3.22
CA PRO A 161 10.90 -19.12 -3.91
C PRO A 161 9.59 -18.61 -3.30
N LYS A 162 8.54 -18.48 -4.09
CA LYS A 162 7.26 -17.91 -3.67
C LYS A 162 6.60 -18.67 -2.51
N GLU A 163 6.85 -19.99 -2.42
CA GLU A 163 6.34 -20.86 -1.34
C GLU A 163 7.02 -20.59 0.01
N ALA A 164 8.13 -19.85 0.04
CA ALA A 164 8.86 -19.46 1.24
C ALA A 164 8.76 -17.95 1.52
N ALA A 165 7.79 -17.26 0.91
CA ALA A 165 7.57 -15.85 1.08
C ALA A 165 6.15 -15.55 1.56
N VAL A 166 6.00 -14.44 2.29
CA VAL A 166 4.71 -13.88 2.70
C VAL A 166 4.65 -12.42 2.28
N VAL A 167 3.51 -12.01 1.73
CA VAL A 167 3.18 -10.62 1.42
C VAL A 167 2.24 -10.08 2.49
N PHE A 168 2.55 -8.90 3.03
CA PHE A 168 1.63 -8.10 3.84
C PHE A 168 1.11 -6.94 3.00
N GLU A 169 -0.20 -6.74 3.03
CA GLU A 169 -0.91 -5.80 2.16
C GLU A 169 -2.14 -5.22 2.84
N ASP A 170 -2.43 -3.95 2.56
CA ASP A 170 -3.60 -3.26 3.09
C ASP A 170 -4.76 -3.16 2.08
N SER A 171 -4.51 -3.42 0.78
CA SER A 171 -5.41 -3.08 -0.32
C SER A 171 -5.92 -4.31 -1.11
N PRO A 172 -7.14 -4.23 -1.69
CA PRO A 172 -7.65 -5.28 -2.58
C PRO A 172 -6.80 -5.46 -3.85
N ASN A 173 -6.20 -4.38 -4.40
CA ASN A 173 -5.34 -4.45 -5.57
C ASN A 173 -4.05 -5.21 -5.27
N GLY A 174 -3.44 -4.97 -4.12
CA GLY A 174 -2.25 -5.67 -3.71
C GLY A 174 -2.49 -7.14 -3.37
N ILE A 175 -3.60 -7.46 -2.69
CA ILE A 175 -4.00 -8.86 -2.46
C ILE A 175 -4.19 -9.60 -3.80
N ARG A 176 -4.83 -8.98 -4.80
CA ARG A 176 -4.94 -9.58 -6.15
C ARG A 176 -3.57 -9.80 -6.81
N ALA A 177 -2.65 -8.85 -6.63
CA ALA A 177 -1.29 -8.98 -7.15
C ALA A 177 -0.53 -10.15 -6.49
N ALA A 178 -0.59 -10.27 -5.15
CA ALA A 178 0.02 -11.35 -4.40
C ALA A 178 -0.56 -12.72 -4.78
N LYS A 179 -1.89 -12.81 -4.91
CA LYS A 179 -2.59 -14.00 -5.39
C LYS A 179 -2.14 -14.39 -6.80
N SER A 180 -2.02 -13.42 -7.71
CA SER A 180 -1.57 -13.64 -9.08
C SER A 180 -0.10 -14.09 -9.14
N ALA A 181 0.74 -13.64 -8.20
CA ALA A 181 2.11 -14.12 -8.01
C ALA A 181 2.17 -15.53 -7.38
N GLY A 182 1.08 -16.02 -6.82
CA GLY A 182 1.00 -17.30 -6.11
C GLY A 182 1.71 -17.29 -4.76
N ILE A 183 1.75 -16.13 -4.08
CA ILE A 183 2.41 -15.94 -2.78
C ILE A 183 1.34 -15.94 -1.69
N PHE A 184 1.67 -16.50 -0.52
CA PHE A 184 0.83 -16.38 0.67
C PHE A 184 0.68 -14.92 1.07
N SER A 185 -0.56 -14.44 1.18
CA SER A 185 -0.84 -13.03 1.45
C SER A 185 -1.63 -12.83 2.73
N VAL A 186 -1.21 -11.84 3.50
CA VAL A 186 -1.85 -11.39 4.73
C VAL A 186 -2.45 -10.01 4.47
N ALA A 187 -3.77 -9.91 4.51
CA ALA A 187 -4.45 -8.63 4.43
C ALA A 187 -4.45 -7.95 5.81
N VAL A 188 -4.00 -6.71 5.86
CA VAL A 188 -3.96 -5.85 7.06
C VAL A 188 -4.59 -4.50 6.73
N PRO A 189 -5.92 -4.42 6.58
CA PRO A 189 -6.59 -3.21 6.18
C PRO A 189 -6.44 -2.09 7.23
N ASN A 190 -6.15 -0.88 6.76
CA ASN A 190 -6.22 0.35 7.55
C ASN A 190 -7.67 0.87 7.67
N PRO A 191 -7.94 1.98 8.39
CA PRO A 191 -9.31 2.50 8.55
C PRO A 191 -10.04 2.75 7.23
N THR A 192 -9.35 3.21 6.19
CA THR A 192 -9.93 3.49 4.87
C THR A 192 -10.16 2.21 4.08
N THR A 193 -9.15 1.36 3.96
CA THR A 193 -9.24 0.14 3.16
C THR A 193 -10.10 -0.95 3.81
N SER A 194 -10.34 -0.88 5.14
CA SER A 194 -11.27 -1.80 5.84
C SER A 194 -12.70 -1.72 5.34
N MET A 195 -13.08 -0.60 4.71
CA MET A 195 -14.39 -0.39 4.09
C MET A 195 -14.53 -1.04 2.70
N LEU A 196 -13.44 -1.62 2.17
CA LEU A 196 -13.41 -2.28 0.87
C LEU A 196 -13.58 -3.79 1.00
N THR A 197 -13.99 -4.42 -0.10
CA THR A 197 -14.09 -5.88 -0.18
C THR A 197 -12.76 -6.48 -0.59
N PHE A 198 -12.28 -7.44 0.21
CA PHE A 198 -11.09 -8.23 -0.09
C PHE A 198 -11.48 -9.61 -0.56
N GLU A 199 -10.74 -10.15 -1.51
CA GLU A 199 -10.97 -11.50 -2.05
C GLU A 199 -9.65 -12.20 -2.36
N GLY A 200 -9.43 -13.34 -1.69
CA GLY A 200 -8.34 -14.26 -2.00
C GLY A 200 -7.08 -14.07 -1.19
N GLU A 201 -7.15 -13.32 -0.11
CA GLU A 201 -6.13 -13.32 0.94
C GLU A 201 -6.04 -14.70 1.62
N SER A 202 -4.83 -15.07 2.04
CA SER A 202 -4.60 -16.31 2.78
C SER A 202 -4.91 -16.16 4.28
N LEU A 203 -4.73 -14.96 4.80
CA LEU A 203 -5.01 -14.57 6.17
C LEU A 203 -5.45 -13.09 6.20
N ARG A 204 -6.26 -12.72 7.18
CA ARG A 204 -6.63 -11.33 7.45
C ARG A 204 -6.40 -10.99 8.91
N LEU A 205 -5.78 -9.85 9.16
CA LEU A 205 -5.51 -9.30 10.48
C LEU A 205 -6.18 -7.95 10.63
N SER A 206 -6.49 -7.56 11.87
CA SER A 206 -6.94 -6.21 12.19
C SER A 206 -5.77 -5.22 12.36
N SER A 207 -4.60 -5.72 12.76
CA SER A 207 -3.37 -4.97 12.94
C SER A 207 -2.17 -5.92 12.94
N LEU A 208 -1.00 -5.42 12.54
CA LEU A 208 0.26 -6.15 12.75
C LEU A 208 0.68 -6.18 14.23
N ALA A 209 0.13 -5.30 15.08
CA ALA A 209 0.41 -5.29 16.51
C ALA A 209 -0.09 -6.56 17.24
N ASP A 210 -1.10 -7.22 16.69
CA ASP A 210 -1.67 -8.45 17.27
C ASP A 210 -1.12 -9.72 16.59
N PHE A 211 -0.08 -9.59 15.76
CA PHE A 211 0.45 -10.67 14.92
C PHE A 211 1.70 -11.31 15.53
N ASP A 212 1.72 -12.64 15.56
CA ASP A 212 2.88 -13.44 15.97
C ASP A 212 3.51 -14.11 14.74
N LEU A 213 4.77 -13.76 14.45
CA LEU A 213 5.51 -14.31 13.33
C LEU A 213 5.78 -15.81 13.50
N LEU A 214 5.98 -16.30 14.73
CA LEU A 214 6.20 -17.72 14.99
C LEU A 214 4.97 -18.56 14.66
N ASP A 215 3.76 -18.04 14.92
CA ASP A 215 2.50 -18.69 14.53
C ASP A 215 2.35 -18.78 13.00
N LEU A 216 2.82 -17.75 12.29
CA LEU A 216 2.86 -17.80 10.83
C LEU A 216 3.88 -18.83 10.33
N MET A 217 5.08 -18.83 10.90
CA MET A 217 6.15 -19.77 10.50
C MET A 217 5.75 -21.23 10.64
N ALA A 218 4.88 -21.57 11.59
CA ALA A 218 4.35 -22.91 11.76
C ALA A 218 3.52 -23.42 10.57
N ARG A 219 3.16 -22.53 9.62
CA ARG A 219 2.42 -22.86 8.39
C ARG A 219 3.34 -23.15 7.18
N PHE A 220 4.65 -22.93 7.31
CA PHE A 220 5.69 -23.08 6.29
C PHE A 220 6.72 -24.15 6.66
#